data_5048f40d7f40e5a88b5b66d0083f5c7c
#
_entry.id   5048f40d7f40e5a88b5b66d0083f5c7c
#
_cell.length_a   1.000
_cell.length_b   1.000
_cell.length_c   1.000
_cell.angle_alpha   90.00
_cell.angle_beta   90.00
_cell.angle_gamma   90.00
#
_symmetry.space_group_name_H-M   'P 1'
#
loop_
_entity.id
_entity.type
_entity.pdbx_description
1 polymer ?
#
loop_
_entity_poly.entity_id
_entity_poly.type
_entity_poly.pdbx_seq_one_letter_code
_entity_poly.pdbx_strand_id
1 'polypeptide(L)'
;MKKSMAGQSVKGTLLLAGLMMSAGAMAASGDPVQGGSGSVTINVPIVASTCSVSMPTAVNVGNIDSARISPAVVTTILAQESFDIRFTSCNGVPIQIITQSQSDNGAPVTDLTKGGFNSGDPGKAIFYKIEMPSVSGVTGGLDGFFSLRSNNPVIVTPDSDNFIFSPKIDILRDKGSTKDLGSTLTGGFDYTITYK
;
A
#
# COMPACT_ATOMS: atom_id res chain seq x y z
N MET A 1 75.41 14.72 0.86
CA MET A 1 76.27 15.75 0.24
C MET A 1 75.50 17.02 0.22
N LYS A 2 75.87 17.96 1.12
CA LYS A 2 76.47 19.28 0.84
C LYS A 2 75.50 20.13 0.00
N LYS A 3 75.14 21.35 0.32
CA LYS A 3 75.53 22.47 1.19
C LYS A 3 74.53 23.59 0.89
N SER A 4 73.86 24.26 1.84
CA SER A 4 74.37 25.49 2.51
C SER A 4 74.41 26.75 1.64
N MET A 5 73.76 27.73 2.16
CA MET A 5 74.11 29.19 2.42
C MET A 5 73.01 30.11 1.88
N ALA A 6 72.29 30.87 2.67
CA ALA A 6 72.66 32.01 3.56
C ALA A 6 72.88 33.31 2.77
N GLY A 7 72.25 34.35 3.25
CA GLY A 7 72.63 35.77 3.01
C GLY A 7 71.46 36.73 2.83
N GLN A 8 71.02 37.32 3.89
CA GLN A 8 71.29 38.71 4.37
C GLN A 8 70.37 39.80 3.79
N SER A 9 69.50 40.23 4.65
CA SER A 9 69.19 41.58 5.12
C SER A 9 69.56 42.82 4.25
N VAL A 10 68.55 43.65 4.02
CA VAL A 10 68.73 45.10 4.02
C VAL A 10 67.49 45.76 4.64
N LYS A 11 67.78 46.58 5.64
CA LYS A 11 66.86 47.49 6.31
C LYS A 11 66.57 48.67 5.37
N GLY A 12 65.36 49.12 5.28
CA GLY A 12 64.98 50.34 4.63
C GLY A 12 63.69 50.88 5.22
N THR A 13 63.83 51.66 6.26
CA THR A 13 62.78 52.49 6.84
C THR A 13 62.44 53.63 5.90
N LEU A 14 61.21 53.71 5.40
CA LEU A 14 60.70 54.97 4.86
C LEU A 14 59.30 55.19 5.39
N LEU A 15 59.18 56.08 6.35
CA LEU A 15 58.00 56.75 6.79
C LEU A 15 57.45 57.62 5.66
N LEU A 16 56.30 57.30 5.10
CA LEU A 16 55.52 58.26 4.34
C LEU A 16 54.12 58.32 4.95
N ALA A 17 53.91 59.41 5.70
CA ALA A 17 52.60 59.86 6.10
C ALA A 17 51.80 60.27 4.86
N GLY A 18 50.90 59.46 4.40
CA GLY A 18 49.96 59.76 3.32
C GLY A 18 48.59 59.97 3.87
N LEU A 19 48.02 61.10 3.72
CA LEU A 19 46.69 61.55 4.08
C LEU A 19 45.62 60.48 3.69
N MET A 20 44.87 60.02 4.69
CA MET A 20 43.64 59.35 4.45
C MET A 20 42.57 60.33 3.94
N MET A 21 42.47 60.52 2.66
CA MET A 21 41.22 60.99 2.07
C MET A 21 40.21 59.79 2.12
N SER A 22 39.36 59.81 3.11
CA SER A 22 38.17 58.99 3.12
C SER A 22 37.19 59.47 2.04
N ALA A 23 37.41 59.02 0.80
CA ALA A 23 36.38 59.10 -0.21
C ALA A 23 35.26 58.21 0.25
N GLY A 24 34.25 58.77 0.89
CA GLY A 24 33.01 58.10 1.13
C GLY A 24 32.42 57.62 -0.21
N ALA A 25 32.65 56.42 -0.56
CA ALA A 25 31.96 55.82 -1.70
C ALA A 25 30.44 55.77 -1.35
N MET A 26 29.74 56.80 -1.84
CA MET A 26 28.26 56.74 -1.88
C MET A 26 27.93 55.67 -2.90
N ALA A 27 27.45 54.49 -2.41
CA ALA A 27 26.89 53.46 -3.26
C ALA A 27 25.67 54.05 -3.98
N ALA A 28 25.71 54.08 -5.31
CA ALA A 28 24.56 54.51 -6.12
C ALA A 28 23.46 53.48 -6.00
N SER A 29 22.22 53.95 -6.09
CA SER A 29 21.06 53.04 -6.12
C SER A 29 21.18 52.11 -7.33
N GLY A 30 21.31 50.81 -7.09
CA GLY A 30 21.50 49.78 -8.12
C GLY A 30 22.91 49.17 -8.15
N ASP A 31 23.89 49.72 -7.40
CA ASP A 31 25.20 49.08 -7.29
C ASP A 31 25.11 47.78 -6.49
N PRO A 32 25.76 46.71 -6.95
CA PRO A 32 25.75 45.45 -6.23
C PRO A 32 26.49 45.57 -4.89
N VAL A 33 25.83 45.22 -3.82
CA VAL A 33 26.48 45.14 -2.50
C VAL A 33 27.52 44.01 -2.53
N GLN A 34 28.70 44.23 -1.95
CA GLN A 34 29.72 43.20 -1.89
C GLN A 34 29.18 41.94 -1.20
N GLY A 35 29.14 40.82 -1.92
CA GLY A 35 28.47 39.59 -1.46
C GLY A 35 26.93 39.60 -1.59
N GLY A 36 26.35 40.66 -2.26
CA GLY A 36 24.91 40.84 -2.36
C GLY A 36 24.21 39.93 -3.38
N SER A 37 24.95 39.12 -4.14
CA SER A 37 24.38 38.09 -5.04
C SER A 37 25.07 36.76 -4.84
N GLY A 38 24.29 35.72 -4.84
CA GLY A 38 24.76 34.35 -4.66
C GLY A 38 23.67 33.33 -5.08
N SER A 39 24.05 32.10 -5.21
CA SER A 39 23.13 30.98 -5.46
C SER A 39 23.06 30.08 -4.24
N VAL A 40 21.86 29.63 -3.93
CA VAL A 40 21.62 28.62 -2.90
C VAL A 40 21.09 27.37 -3.58
N THR A 41 21.76 26.24 -3.38
CA THR A 41 21.31 24.96 -3.87
C THR A 41 20.42 24.31 -2.79
N ILE A 42 19.19 23.97 -3.16
CA ILE A 42 18.24 23.27 -2.28
C ILE A 42 18.24 21.81 -2.69
N ASN A 43 18.74 20.93 -1.81
CA ASN A 43 18.72 19.49 -2.00
C ASN A 43 17.63 18.90 -1.08
N VAL A 44 16.61 18.31 -1.66
CA VAL A 44 15.55 17.60 -0.92
C VAL A 44 15.63 16.12 -1.30
N PRO A 45 16.09 15.24 -0.39
CA PRO A 45 16.04 13.81 -0.65
C PRO A 45 14.58 13.35 -0.68
N ILE A 46 14.17 12.72 -1.76
CA ILE A 46 12.87 12.05 -1.87
C ILE A 46 13.14 10.57 -1.60
N VAL A 47 12.60 10.07 -0.49
CA VAL A 47 12.66 8.66 -0.14
C VAL A 47 11.34 7.99 -0.55
N ALA A 48 11.42 6.79 -1.12
CA ALA A 48 10.24 5.98 -1.40
C ALA A 48 9.57 5.57 -0.08
N SER A 49 8.24 5.55 -0.05
CA SER A 49 7.51 4.99 1.09
C SER A 49 7.91 3.53 1.29
N THR A 50 8.15 3.15 2.53
CA THR A 50 8.42 1.75 2.93
C THR A 50 7.14 1.01 3.31
N CYS A 51 6.02 1.39 2.73
CA CYS A 51 4.74 0.74 2.98
C CYS A 51 4.83 -0.77 2.77
N SER A 52 4.41 -1.52 3.77
CA SER A 52 4.37 -2.98 3.77
C SER A 52 2.94 -3.46 4.06
N VAL A 53 2.50 -4.46 3.29
CA VAL A 53 1.18 -5.07 3.45
C VAL A 53 1.36 -6.55 3.70
N SER A 54 0.66 -7.08 4.71
CA SER A 54 0.63 -8.52 4.98
C SER A 54 -0.81 -9.04 5.03
N MET A 55 -1.01 -10.22 4.43
CA MET A 55 -2.27 -10.98 4.46
C MET A 55 -2.00 -12.38 5.00
N PRO A 56 -2.98 -13.02 5.66
CA PRO A 56 -2.85 -14.42 6.07
C PRO A 56 -2.77 -15.33 4.82
N THR A 57 -2.00 -16.40 4.93
CA THR A 57 -1.88 -17.42 3.87
C THR A 57 -2.98 -18.46 3.92
N ALA A 58 -3.74 -18.53 5.02
CA ALA A 58 -4.89 -19.40 5.19
C ALA A 58 -5.89 -18.78 6.17
N VAL A 59 -7.17 -19.00 5.89
CA VAL A 59 -8.29 -18.66 6.78
C VAL A 59 -9.11 -19.93 7.00
N ASN A 60 -9.24 -20.33 8.26
CA ASN A 60 -10.04 -21.50 8.62
C ASN A 60 -11.42 -21.04 9.05
N VAL A 61 -12.42 -21.28 8.22
CA VAL A 61 -13.82 -21.03 8.56
C VAL A 61 -14.32 -22.14 9.48
N GLY A 62 -15.07 -21.80 10.49
CA GLY A 62 -15.64 -22.76 11.43
C GLY A 62 -16.50 -23.83 10.77
N ASN A 63 -16.83 -24.90 11.53
CA ASN A 63 -17.59 -26.02 11.04
C ASN A 63 -19.01 -25.61 10.61
N ILE A 64 -19.42 -26.11 9.46
CA ILE A 64 -20.80 -25.97 8.96
C ILE A 64 -21.54 -27.31 9.18
N ASP A 65 -22.65 -27.25 9.89
CA ASP A 65 -23.52 -28.43 10.05
C ASP A 65 -24.14 -28.77 8.69
N SER A 66 -23.84 -29.97 8.19
CA SER A 66 -24.35 -30.46 6.92
C SER A 66 -25.90 -30.55 6.87
N ALA A 67 -26.55 -30.77 8.02
CA ALA A 67 -28.01 -30.77 8.11
C ALA A 67 -28.62 -29.39 7.82
N ARG A 68 -27.87 -28.30 8.00
CA ARG A 68 -28.32 -26.94 7.71
C ARG A 68 -28.14 -26.55 6.25
N ILE A 69 -27.27 -27.23 5.50
CA ILE A 69 -26.93 -26.84 4.13
C ILE A 69 -28.07 -27.17 3.16
N SER A 70 -28.59 -28.39 3.24
CA SER A 70 -29.62 -28.89 2.30
C SER A 70 -30.91 -28.05 2.32
N PRO A 71 -31.51 -27.75 3.50
CA PRO A 71 -32.74 -26.97 3.59
C PRO A 71 -32.52 -25.46 3.43
N ALA A 72 -31.28 -24.99 3.46
CA ALA A 72 -30.99 -23.54 3.39
C ALA A 72 -31.42 -22.96 2.04
N VAL A 73 -32.03 -21.80 2.11
CA VAL A 73 -32.38 -21.01 0.92
C VAL A 73 -31.07 -20.53 0.24
N VAL A 74 -31.10 -20.42 -1.09
CA VAL A 74 -29.98 -19.88 -1.86
C VAL A 74 -29.61 -18.48 -1.34
N THR A 75 -28.33 -18.21 -1.25
CA THR A 75 -27.71 -17.00 -0.65
C THR A 75 -27.77 -16.91 0.88
N THR A 76 -28.28 -17.92 1.58
CA THR A 76 -28.17 -17.99 3.04
C THR A 76 -26.70 -18.10 3.44
N ILE A 77 -26.27 -17.27 4.37
CA ILE A 77 -24.94 -17.35 4.98
C ILE A 77 -24.91 -18.54 5.93
N LEU A 78 -24.03 -19.49 5.65
CA LEU A 78 -23.85 -20.73 6.41
C LEU A 78 -22.79 -20.56 7.50
N ALA A 79 -21.74 -19.82 7.19
CA ALA A 79 -20.66 -19.46 8.11
C ALA A 79 -19.98 -18.17 7.65
N GLN A 80 -19.31 -17.50 8.59
CA GLN A 80 -18.52 -16.30 8.34
C GLN A 80 -17.23 -16.37 9.14
N GLU A 81 -16.16 -15.84 8.57
CA GLU A 81 -14.87 -15.71 9.25
C GLU A 81 -14.16 -14.42 8.79
N SER A 82 -13.63 -13.67 9.74
CA SER A 82 -12.86 -12.44 9.45
C SER A 82 -11.38 -12.77 9.35
N PHE A 83 -10.66 -12.01 8.51
CA PHE A 83 -9.20 -12.06 8.46
C PHE A 83 -8.62 -10.65 8.35
N ASP A 84 -7.40 -10.48 8.86
CA ASP A 84 -6.75 -9.18 8.90
C ASP A 84 -5.80 -8.99 7.73
N ILE A 85 -5.92 -7.86 7.06
CA ILE A 85 -4.91 -7.31 6.17
C ILE A 85 -4.23 -6.17 6.93
N ARG A 86 -2.93 -6.29 7.16
CA ARG A 86 -2.16 -5.33 7.96
C ARG A 86 -1.31 -4.47 7.07
N PHE A 87 -1.42 -3.16 7.25
CA PHE A 87 -0.66 -2.13 6.56
C PHE A 87 0.29 -1.47 7.55
N THR A 88 1.58 -1.46 7.22
CA THR A 88 2.62 -0.86 8.08
C THR A 88 3.33 0.24 7.29
N SER A 89 3.47 1.42 7.89
CA SER A 89 4.08 2.61 7.27
C SER A 89 3.41 3.01 5.95
N CYS A 90 2.08 2.86 5.89
CA CYS A 90 1.27 3.13 4.69
C CYS A 90 0.35 4.37 4.85
N ASN A 91 0.51 5.17 5.91
CA ASN A 91 -0.36 6.31 6.20
C ASN A 91 -0.50 7.26 4.99
N GLY A 92 -1.73 7.50 4.57
CA GLY A 92 -2.07 8.37 3.43
C GLY A 92 -1.70 7.81 2.05
N VAL A 93 -1.14 6.60 1.97
CA VAL A 93 -0.74 5.97 0.71
C VAL A 93 -1.87 5.10 0.17
N PRO A 94 -2.45 5.40 -1.01
CA PRO A 94 -3.50 4.56 -1.58
C PRO A 94 -2.90 3.27 -2.14
N ILE A 95 -3.39 2.15 -1.63
CA ILE A 95 -3.00 0.78 -1.98
C ILE A 95 -4.16 0.11 -2.71
N GLN A 96 -3.86 -0.52 -3.83
CA GLN A 96 -4.81 -1.26 -4.65
C GLN A 96 -4.65 -2.75 -4.39
N ILE A 97 -5.75 -3.43 -4.12
CA ILE A 97 -5.83 -4.88 -3.95
C ILE A 97 -6.73 -5.44 -5.04
N ILE A 98 -6.18 -6.29 -5.89
CA ILE A 98 -6.92 -7.06 -6.90
C ILE A 98 -6.96 -8.50 -6.42
N THR A 99 -8.14 -9.12 -6.50
CA THR A 99 -8.34 -10.53 -6.12
C THR A 99 -8.92 -11.33 -7.27
N GLN A 100 -8.53 -12.60 -7.34
CA GLN A 100 -9.00 -13.56 -8.34
C GLN A 100 -9.28 -14.90 -7.67
N SER A 101 -10.50 -15.41 -7.80
CA SER A 101 -10.83 -16.75 -7.29
C SER A 101 -10.03 -17.81 -8.05
N GLN A 102 -9.51 -18.80 -7.32
CA GLN A 102 -8.82 -19.96 -7.87
C GLN A 102 -9.78 -20.95 -8.55
N SER A 103 -11.06 -20.91 -8.18
CA SER A 103 -12.10 -21.69 -8.80
C SER A 103 -13.38 -20.87 -8.94
N ASP A 104 -14.03 -20.96 -10.08
CA ASP A 104 -15.32 -20.35 -10.29
C ASP A 104 -16.49 -21.31 -9.97
N ASN A 105 -16.17 -22.58 -9.78
CA ASN A 105 -17.13 -23.64 -9.47
C ASN A 105 -18.43 -23.51 -10.28
N GLY A 106 -18.34 -23.04 -11.55
CA GLY A 106 -19.47 -22.82 -12.45
C GLY A 106 -20.45 -21.73 -12.01
N ALA A 107 -20.04 -20.81 -11.14
CA ALA A 107 -20.83 -19.62 -10.86
C ALA A 107 -21.13 -18.85 -12.16
N PRO A 108 -22.31 -18.24 -12.31
CA PRO A 108 -22.62 -17.43 -13.48
C PRO A 108 -21.60 -16.33 -13.67
N VAL A 109 -21.19 -16.07 -14.92
CA VAL A 109 -20.25 -14.99 -15.27
C VAL A 109 -20.75 -13.61 -14.83
N THR A 110 -22.06 -13.52 -14.55
CA THR A 110 -22.71 -12.28 -14.11
C THR A 110 -22.46 -11.93 -12.64
N ASP A 111 -22.10 -12.88 -11.79
CA ASP A 111 -21.79 -12.60 -10.37
C ASP A 111 -20.27 -12.63 -10.16
N LEU A 112 -19.66 -11.47 -10.34
CA LEU A 112 -18.21 -11.28 -10.28
C LEU A 112 -17.65 -11.33 -8.86
N THR A 113 -18.52 -11.38 -7.84
CA THR A 113 -18.12 -11.42 -6.41
C THR A 113 -18.06 -12.83 -5.84
N LYS A 114 -18.51 -13.86 -6.59
CA LYS A 114 -18.50 -15.25 -6.14
C LYS A 114 -17.20 -15.96 -6.44
N GLY A 115 -16.68 -16.66 -5.43
CA GLY A 115 -15.61 -17.64 -5.55
C GLY A 115 -16.12 -19.05 -5.28
N GLY A 116 -15.59 -20.03 -6.00
CA GLY A 116 -15.94 -21.44 -5.83
C GLY A 116 -14.89 -22.20 -5.01
N PHE A 117 -15.22 -23.44 -4.67
CA PHE A 117 -14.31 -24.35 -4.00
C PHE A 117 -13.56 -25.22 -5.03
N ASN A 118 -12.27 -25.43 -4.82
CA ASN A 118 -11.44 -26.28 -5.67
C ASN A 118 -11.74 -27.76 -5.46
N SER A 119 -12.17 -28.13 -4.24
CA SER A 119 -12.50 -29.49 -3.87
C SER A 119 -13.59 -29.53 -2.80
N GLY A 120 -14.24 -30.68 -2.69
CA GLY A 120 -15.24 -30.98 -1.68
C GLY A 120 -16.67 -30.57 -2.07
N ASP A 121 -16.88 -29.84 -3.17
CA ASP A 121 -18.22 -29.42 -3.65
C ASP A 121 -18.44 -29.70 -5.15
N PRO A 122 -18.48 -30.97 -5.57
CA PRO A 122 -18.71 -31.30 -6.98
C PRO A 122 -20.08 -30.84 -7.48
N GLY A 123 -21.04 -30.75 -6.58
CA GLY A 123 -22.43 -30.36 -6.86
C GLY A 123 -22.61 -28.83 -6.94
N LYS A 124 -21.58 -28.03 -6.67
CA LYS A 124 -21.66 -26.56 -6.68
C LYS A 124 -22.75 -26.02 -5.77
N ALA A 125 -22.84 -26.59 -4.59
CA ALA A 125 -23.87 -26.27 -3.60
C ALA A 125 -23.54 -25.07 -2.75
N ILE A 126 -22.26 -24.70 -2.70
CA ILE A 126 -21.72 -23.68 -1.81
C ILE A 126 -20.76 -22.78 -2.61
N PHE A 127 -20.74 -21.50 -2.27
CA PHE A 127 -19.76 -20.53 -2.78
C PHE A 127 -19.31 -19.62 -1.64
N TYR A 128 -18.26 -18.85 -1.87
CA TYR A 128 -17.85 -17.81 -0.94
C TYR A 128 -17.87 -16.44 -1.58
N LYS A 129 -17.99 -15.40 -0.74
CA LYS A 129 -17.76 -14.00 -1.05
C LYS A 129 -16.83 -13.41 0.00
N ILE A 130 -16.18 -12.31 -0.33
CA ILE A 130 -15.36 -11.55 0.62
C ILE A 130 -16.04 -10.20 0.81
N GLU A 131 -16.69 -10.03 1.95
CA GLU A 131 -17.38 -8.80 2.33
C GLU A 131 -16.35 -7.75 2.80
N MET A 132 -16.52 -6.51 2.36
CA MET A 132 -15.73 -5.39 2.81
C MET A 132 -16.43 -4.69 3.97
N PRO A 133 -15.75 -4.49 5.11
CA PRO A 133 -16.30 -3.64 6.15
C PRO A 133 -16.39 -2.19 5.67
N SER A 134 -17.42 -1.48 6.08
CA SER A 134 -17.58 -0.05 5.83
C SER A 134 -16.62 0.73 6.74
N VAL A 135 -15.40 0.95 6.27
CA VAL A 135 -14.34 1.69 6.98
C VAL A 135 -13.93 2.90 6.15
N SER A 136 -13.57 3.99 6.84
CA SER A 136 -13.02 5.17 6.17
C SER A 136 -11.75 4.82 5.41
N GLY A 137 -11.55 5.41 4.23
CA GLY A 137 -10.38 5.16 3.39
C GLY A 137 -10.45 3.89 2.55
N VAL A 138 -11.55 3.12 2.61
CA VAL A 138 -11.76 1.93 1.77
C VAL A 138 -12.83 2.21 0.72
N THR A 139 -12.49 1.95 -0.55
CA THR A 139 -13.38 2.16 -1.70
C THR A 139 -13.16 1.07 -2.77
N GLY A 140 -14.01 1.05 -3.79
CA GLY A 140 -13.90 0.07 -4.87
C GLY A 140 -14.63 -1.23 -4.58
N GLY A 141 -14.17 -2.33 -5.18
CA GLY A 141 -14.90 -3.59 -5.15
C GLY A 141 -16.23 -3.53 -5.92
N LEU A 142 -17.13 -4.44 -5.63
CA LEU A 142 -18.47 -4.53 -6.23
C LEU A 142 -19.51 -4.77 -5.12
N ASP A 143 -20.47 -3.87 -4.98
CA ASP A 143 -21.63 -4.01 -4.08
C ASP A 143 -21.25 -4.37 -2.62
N GLY A 144 -20.12 -3.83 -2.13
CA GLY A 144 -19.63 -4.11 -0.78
C GLY A 144 -18.78 -5.38 -0.67
N PHE A 145 -18.43 -6.02 -1.79
CA PHE A 145 -17.60 -7.22 -1.84
C PHE A 145 -16.34 -7.02 -2.69
N PHE A 146 -15.34 -7.84 -2.42
CA PHE A 146 -14.22 -7.99 -3.36
C PHE A 146 -14.69 -8.57 -4.67
N SER A 147 -14.16 -8.07 -5.78
CA SER A 147 -14.34 -8.70 -7.07
C SER A 147 -13.41 -9.90 -7.18
N LEU A 148 -13.97 -11.09 -7.37
CA LEU A 148 -13.24 -12.35 -7.48
C LEU A 148 -13.05 -12.83 -8.93
N ARG A 149 -13.57 -12.06 -9.91
CA ARG A 149 -13.60 -12.46 -11.32
C ARG A 149 -13.41 -11.31 -12.30
N SER A 150 -13.14 -10.12 -11.80
CA SER A 150 -12.90 -8.94 -12.65
C SER A 150 -11.86 -8.03 -12.01
N ASN A 151 -11.28 -7.13 -12.80
CA ASN A 151 -10.28 -6.18 -12.36
C ASN A 151 -10.91 -4.95 -11.68
N ASN A 152 -11.87 -5.15 -10.76
CA ASN A 152 -12.39 -4.08 -9.91
C ASN A 152 -11.65 -4.10 -8.58
N PRO A 153 -10.60 -3.30 -8.41
CA PRO A 153 -9.79 -3.33 -7.22
C PRO A 153 -10.52 -2.77 -6.01
N VAL A 154 -10.16 -3.27 -4.85
CA VAL A 154 -10.38 -2.58 -3.58
C VAL A 154 -9.22 -1.63 -3.35
N ILE A 155 -9.51 -0.39 -3.02
CA ILE A 155 -8.53 0.65 -2.72
C ILE A 155 -8.60 0.96 -1.25
N VAL A 156 -7.48 0.78 -0.57
CA VAL A 156 -7.32 1.08 0.85
C VAL A 156 -6.35 2.24 0.99
N THR A 157 -6.78 3.32 1.62
CA THR A 157 -5.93 4.45 2.00
C THR A 157 -5.86 4.49 3.52
N PRO A 158 -4.83 3.87 4.12
CA PRO A 158 -4.67 3.85 5.56
C PRO A 158 -4.58 5.27 6.15
N ASP A 159 -5.18 5.50 7.29
CA ASP A 159 -5.14 6.76 8.04
C ASP A 159 -4.07 6.77 9.14
N SER A 160 -3.32 5.68 9.25
CA SER A 160 -2.28 5.49 10.26
C SER A 160 -1.17 4.55 9.75
N ASP A 161 -0.01 4.58 10.41
CA ASP A 161 1.12 3.72 10.06
C ASP A 161 0.91 2.24 10.41
N ASN A 162 -0.05 1.94 11.27
CA ASN A 162 -0.44 0.58 11.65
C ASN A 162 -1.95 0.42 11.46
N PHE A 163 -2.38 0.33 10.22
CA PHE A 163 -3.78 0.18 9.87
C PHE A 163 -4.13 -1.30 9.66
N ILE A 164 -5.29 -1.71 10.19
CA ILE A 164 -5.81 -3.06 10.02
C ILE A 164 -7.15 -2.98 9.30
N PHE A 165 -7.23 -3.67 8.18
CA PHE A 165 -8.46 -3.86 7.41
C PHE A 165 -8.91 -5.31 7.55
N SER A 166 -10.12 -5.54 8.07
CA SER A 166 -10.61 -6.87 8.44
C SER A 166 -11.85 -7.24 7.62
N PRO A 167 -11.68 -7.66 6.36
CA PRO A 167 -12.78 -8.22 5.57
C PRO A 167 -13.24 -9.55 6.13
N LYS A 168 -14.44 -10.00 5.68
CA LYS A 168 -15.05 -11.27 6.08
C LYS A 168 -15.22 -12.19 4.89
N ILE A 169 -14.91 -13.45 5.08
CA ILE A 169 -15.30 -14.51 4.15
C ILE A 169 -16.67 -15.01 4.57
N ASP A 170 -17.64 -14.87 3.68
CA ASP A 170 -18.98 -15.40 3.82
C ASP A 170 -19.07 -16.70 3.03
N ILE A 171 -19.48 -17.76 3.68
CA ILE A 171 -19.80 -19.04 3.03
C ILE A 171 -21.30 -19.11 2.84
N LEU A 172 -21.74 -19.23 1.58
CA LEU A 172 -23.14 -19.10 1.22
C LEU A 172 -23.66 -20.34 0.48
N ARG A 173 -24.96 -20.61 0.65
CA ARG A 173 -25.68 -21.64 -0.10
C ARG A 173 -25.90 -21.21 -1.56
N ASP A 174 -25.62 -22.11 -2.51
CA ASP A 174 -25.96 -21.94 -3.94
C ASP A 174 -27.04 -22.96 -4.37
N LYS A 175 -27.43 -22.93 -5.64
CA LYS A 175 -28.48 -23.80 -6.20
C LYS A 175 -28.03 -25.22 -6.39
N GLY A 176 -26.75 -25.52 -6.32
CA GLY A 176 -26.18 -26.82 -6.63
C GLY A 176 -26.63 -27.95 -5.69
N SER A 177 -26.34 -29.20 -6.10
CA SER A 177 -26.68 -30.40 -5.33
C SER A 177 -25.76 -30.56 -4.13
N THR A 178 -26.34 -30.88 -2.98
CA THR A 178 -25.61 -31.24 -1.76
C THR A 178 -25.32 -32.72 -1.61
N LYS A 179 -25.76 -33.53 -2.59
CA LYS A 179 -25.73 -35.01 -2.49
C LYS A 179 -24.33 -35.59 -2.30
N ASP A 180 -23.36 -34.98 -3.01
CA ASP A 180 -21.97 -35.47 -3.02
C ASP A 180 -21.01 -34.45 -2.34
N LEU A 181 -21.55 -33.69 -1.38
CA LEU A 181 -20.77 -32.72 -0.63
C LEU A 181 -19.76 -33.44 0.26
N GLY A 182 -18.50 -33.08 0.14
CA GLY A 182 -17.42 -33.66 0.96
C GLY A 182 -17.48 -33.21 2.42
N SER A 183 -16.73 -33.89 3.25
CA SER A 183 -16.56 -33.52 4.67
C SER A 183 -15.69 -32.27 4.88
N THR A 184 -14.95 -31.87 3.86
CA THR A 184 -14.09 -30.70 3.88
C THR A 184 -14.19 -29.99 2.53
N LEU A 185 -14.30 -28.66 2.57
CA LEU A 185 -14.24 -27.80 1.41
C LEU A 185 -12.89 -27.07 1.39
N THR A 186 -12.23 -27.07 0.24
CA THR A 186 -11.01 -26.30 0.05
C THR A 186 -11.20 -25.38 -1.15
N GLY A 187 -10.99 -24.11 -0.94
CA GLY A 187 -11.05 -23.06 -1.95
C GLY A 187 -10.00 -21.99 -1.68
N GLY A 188 -9.89 -21.02 -2.55
CA GLY A 188 -8.94 -19.94 -2.38
C GLY A 188 -9.08 -18.84 -3.42
N PHE A 189 -8.33 -17.79 -3.19
CA PHE A 189 -8.18 -16.68 -4.12
C PHE A 189 -6.73 -16.23 -4.14
N ASP A 190 -6.29 -15.78 -5.29
CA ASP A 190 -5.01 -15.10 -5.47
C ASP A 190 -5.24 -13.59 -5.31
N TYR A 191 -4.21 -12.89 -4.88
CA TYR A 191 -4.26 -11.44 -4.76
C TYR A 191 -2.99 -10.78 -5.27
N THR A 192 -3.15 -9.56 -5.77
CA THR A 192 -2.06 -8.67 -6.16
C THR A 192 -2.24 -7.35 -5.47
N ILE A 193 -1.18 -6.86 -4.82
CA ILE A 193 -1.16 -5.59 -4.09
C ILE A 193 -0.18 -4.66 -4.77
N THR A 194 -0.65 -3.45 -5.11
CA THR A 194 0.17 -2.42 -5.77
C THR A 194 -0.16 -1.05 -5.21
N TYR A 195 0.73 -0.09 -5.38
CA TYR A 195 0.38 1.33 -5.22
C TYR A 195 -0.61 1.74 -6.31
N LYS A 196 -1.55 2.62 -5.96
CA LYS A 196 -2.50 3.19 -6.92
C LYS A 196 -1.88 4.37 -7.66
#